data_442b6b90844196f194b9c477a29cdbd8
#
_entry.id   442b6b90844196f194b9c477a29cdbd8
#
_cell.length_a   1.000
_cell.length_b   1.000
_cell.length_c   1.000
_cell.angle_alpha   90.00
_cell.angle_beta   90.00
_cell.angle_gamma   90.00
#
_symmetry.space_group_name_H-M   'P 1'
#
loop_
_entity.id
_entity.type
_entity.pdbx_description
1 polymer ?
#
loop_
_entity_poly.entity_id
_entity_poly.type
_entity_poly.pdbx_seq_one_letter_code
_entity_poly.pdbx_strand_id
1 'polypeptide(L)'
;LDLSGNVLSSLPADLPRLGKLRILFCSNNPFTELPAVIGQCARLEMVGFKANRIRTVPAAALPANLRWLILTDNQIAELPPEIGRCTRLQKLMLAGNQLKVLPPEMANCTRLELLRIAANRFPALPEWLLSLPRLSWLAYAGNPFCQSAELSTQAKSTVSHIPWNDLQVRHQLGEGASGVIHHAEWQRADGPQPVALKLFKGALTSDGL
;
A
#
# COMPACT_ATOMS: atom_id res chain seq x y z
N LEU A 1 -13.67 -15.20 -0.49
CA LEU A 1 -14.41 -14.61 0.62
C LEU A 1 -14.00 -13.14 0.72
N ASP A 2 -14.96 -12.23 0.64
CA ASP A 2 -14.75 -10.81 0.87
C ASP A 2 -15.58 -10.37 2.08
N LEU A 3 -14.90 -9.84 3.09
CA LEU A 3 -15.45 -9.32 4.35
C LEU A 3 -15.08 -7.84 4.54
N SER A 4 -14.71 -7.16 3.46
CA SER A 4 -14.30 -5.76 3.51
C SER A 4 -15.45 -4.83 3.90
N GLY A 5 -15.12 -3.67 4.49
CA GLY A 5 -16.10 -2.64 4.84
C GLY A 5 -17.05 -3.02 5.99
N ASN A 6 -16.54 -3.75 6.98
CA ASN A 6 -17.29 -4.16 8.17
C ASN A 6 -16.63 -3.66 9.46
N VAL A 7 -17.09 -4.13 10.59
CA VAL A 7 -16.56 -3.83 11.93
C VAL A 7 -15.87 -5.03 12.57
N LEU A 8 -15.29 -5.91 11.76
CA LEU A 8 -14.64 -7.13 12.22
C LEU A 8 -13.25 -6.81 12.82
N SER A 9 -12.97 -7.34 13.99
CA SER A 9 -11.67 -7.27 14.67
C SER A 9 -10.99 -8.63 14.83
N SER A 10 -11.68 -9.73 14.52
CA SER A 10 -11.17 -11.10 14.57
C SER A 10 -11.82 -11.97 13.49
N LEU A 11 -11.21 -13.12 13.23
CA LEU A 11 -11.77 -14.17 12.38
C LEU A 11 -12.04 -15.43 13.23
N PRO A 12 -13.07 -16.23 12.89
CA PRO A 12 -13.39 -17.43 13.62
C PRO A 12 -12.27 -18.48 13.53
N ALA A 13 -12.03 -19.20 14.63
CA ALA A 13 -10.97 -20.21 14.73
C ALA A 13 -11.17 -21.39 13.75
N ASP A 14 -12.39 -21.62 13.31
CA ASP A 14 -12.74 -22.68 12.35
C ASP A 14 -12.69 -22.25 10.88
N LEU A 15 -12.21 -21.04 10.58
CA LEU A 15 -11.99 -20.57 9.22
C LEU A 15 -11.20 -21.58 8.33
N PRO A 16 -10.18 -22.33 8.84
CA PRO A 16 -9.46 -23.32 8.06
C PRO A 16 -10.33 -24.48 7.54
N ARG A 17 -11.53 -24.71 8.12
CA ARG A 17 -12.52 -25.69 7.61
C ARG A 17 -13.01 -25.33 6.20
N LEU A 18 -12.87 -24.08 5.79
CA LEU A 18 -13.11 -23.66 4.41
C LEU A 18 -11.96 -24.14 3.50
N GLY A 19 -11.83 -25.45 3.31
CA GLY A 19 -10.74 -26.12 2.63
C GLY A 19 -10.52 -25.72 1.16
N LYS A 20 -11.43 -24.95 0.55
CA LYS A 20 -11.32 -24.38 -0.80
C LYS A 20 -11.00 -22.88 -0.79
N LEU A 21 -10.79 -22.24 0.36
CA LEU A 21 -10.54 -20.82 0.48
C LEU A 21 -9.17 -20.48 -0.12
N ARG A 22 -9.16 -19.71 -1.21
CA ARG A 22 -7.95 -19.22 -1.90
C ARG A 22 -7.75 -17.73 -1.76
N ILE A 23 -8.82 -16.97 -1.59
CA ILE A 23 -8.82 -15.51 -1.57
C ILE A 23 -9.61 -15.04 -0.36
N LEU A 24 -9.00 -14.18 0.46
CA LEU A 24 -9.61 -13.54 1.61
C LEU A 24 -9.32 -12.05 1.61
N PHE A 25 -10.36 -11.24 1.58
CA PHE A 25 -10.28 -9.80 1.77
C PHE A 25 -11.05 -9.36 3.01
N CYS A 26 -10.38 -8.55 3.85
CA CYS A 26 -10.91 -7.96 5.08
C CYS A 26 -10.51 -6.46 5.17
N SER A 27 -10.49 -5.76 4.03
CA SER A 27 -10.11 -4.35 3.98
C SER A 27 -11.15 -3.47 4.69
N ASN A 28 -10.73 -2.29 5.17
CA ASN A 28 -11.63 -1.34 5.86
C ASN A 28 -12.36 -1.98 7.06
N ASN A 29 -11.59 -2.57 7.96
CA ASN A 29 -12.06 -3.15 9.23
C ASN A 29 -11.15 -2.68 10.38
N PRO A 30 -11.50 -2.86 11.66
CA PRO A 30 -10.68 -2.45 12.80
C PRO A 30 -9.70 -3.53 13.31
N PHE A 31 -9.16 -4.41 12.44
CA PHE A 31 -8.14 -5.37 12.87
C PHE A 31 -6.88 -4.65 13.38
N THR A 32 -6.37 -5.06 14.54
CA THR A 32 -5.11 -4.55 15.14
C THR A 32 -3.93 -5.48 14.96
N GLU A 33 -4.20 -6.73 14.58
CA GLU A 33 -3.22 -7.77 14.30
C GLU A 33 -3.68 -8.58 13.07
N LEU A 34 -2.74 -9.06 12.25
CA LEU A 34 -3.06 -10.02 11.20
C LEU A 34 -3.45 -11.36 11.84
N PRO A 35 -4.68 -11.87 11.64
CA PRO A 35 -5.16 -13.03 12.38
C PRO A 35 -4.35 -14.30 12.09
N ALA A 36 -3.77 -14.91 13.13
CA ALA A 36 -2.93 -16.12 13.00
C ALA A 36 -3.66 -17.30 12.34
N VAL A 37 -5.00 -17.36 12.47
CA VAL A 37 -5.82 -18.44 11.89
C VAL A 37 -5.70 -18.53 10.36
N ILE A 38 -5.36 -17.44 9.66
CA ILE A 38 -5.23 -17.46 8.18
C ILE A 38 -4.04 -18.32 7.73
N GLY A 39 -2.99 -18.44 8.53
CA GLY A 39 -1.84 -19.28 8.21
C GLY A 39 -2.16 -20.78 8.19
N GLN A 40 -3.25 -21.18 8.83
CA GLN A 40 -3.75 -22.56 8.81
C GLN A 40 -4.61 -22.87 7.58
N CYS A 41 -4.97 -21.85 6.76
CA CYS A 41 -5.76 -22.04 5.55
C CYS A 41 -4.86 -22.54 4.41
N ALA A 42 -4.71 -23.84 4.25
CA ALA A 42 -3.72 -24.50 3.40
C ALA A 42 -3.74 -24.09 1.91
N ARG A 43 -4.89 -23.62 1.39
CA ARG A 43 -5.03 -23.20 -0.01
C ARG A 43 -5.07 -21.69 -0.21
N LEU A 44 -4.86 -20.91 0.86
CA LEU A 44 -4.95 -19.46 0.79
C LEU A 44 -3.74 -18.90 0.02
N GLU A 45 -4.04 -18.17 -1.04
CA GLU A 45 -3.06 -17.58 -1.97
C GLU A 45 -3.07 -16.05 -1.96
N MET A 46 -4.23 -15.44 -1.70
CA MET A 46 -4.40 -13.99 -1.70
C MET A 46 -5.03 -13.53 -0.41
N VAL A 47 -4.36 -12.59 0.27
CA VAL A 47 -4.78 -12.04 1.55
C VAL A 47 -4.73 -10.51 1.46
N GLY A 48 -5.84 -9.85 1.79
CA GLY A 48 -5.94 -8.40 1.80
C GLY A 48 -6.58 -7.86 3.07
N PHE A 49 -5.83 -7.03 3.80
CA PHE A 49 -6.25 -6.30 4.99
C PHE A 49 -5.89 -4.81 4.85
N LYS A 50 -6.16 -4.22 3.68
CA LYS A 50 -5.93 -2.79 3.46
C LYS A 50 -6.80 -1.94 4.38
N ALA A 51 -6.29 -0.77 4.81
CA ALA A 51 -7.01 0.22 5.61
C ALA A 51 -7.60 -0.39 6.89
N ASN A 52 -6.72 -0.98 7.68
CA ASN A 52 -7.00 -1.48 9.02
C ASN A 52 -6.13 -0.71 10.05
N ARG A 53 -5.97 -1.27 11.24
CA ARG A 53 -5.12 -0.73 12.30
C ARG A 53 -4.04 -1.72 12.73
N ILE A 54 -3.63 -2.59 11.80
CA ILE A 54 -2.70 -3.68 12.08
C ILE A 54 -1.34 -3.13 12.48
N ARG A 55 -0.84 -3.58 13.62
CA ARG A 55 0.49 -3.27 14.15
C ARG A 55 1.40 -4.48 14.12
N THR A 56 0.81 -5.68 14.23
CA THR A 56 1.54 -6.94 14.37
C THR A 56 1.18 -7.89 13.24
N VAL A 57 2.21 -8.49 12.64
CA VAL A 57 2.09 -9.58 11.66
C VAL A 57 2.74 -10.82 12.26
N PRO A 58 1.99 -11.71 12.93
CA PRO A 58 2.55 -12.92 13.49
C PRO A 58 3.07 -13.86 12.40
N ALA A 59 4.18 -14.56 12.65
CA ALA A 59 4.71 -15.58 11.75
C ALA A 59 3.65 -16.65 11.40
N ALA A 60 2.82 -17.02 12.38
CA ALA A 60 1.73 -17.97 12.21
C ALA A 60 0.61 -17.49 11.27
N ALA A 61 0.55 -16.20 10.93
CA ALA A 61 -0.44 -15.65 10.01
C ALA A 61 -0.02 -15.74 8.53
N LEU A 62 1.16 -16.27 8.21
CA LEU A 62 1.71 -16.31 6.86
C LEU A 62 1.51 -17.71 6.22
N PRO A 63 0.52 -17.88 5.31
CA PRO A 63 0.30 -19.15 4.62
C PRO A 63 1.45 -19.47 3.67
N ALA A 64 1.90 -20.73 3.63
CA ALA A 64 3.02 -21.16 2.76
C ALA A 64 2.73 -20.97 1.26
N ASN A 65 1.45 -20.97 0.85
CA ASN A 65 1.03 -20.81 -0.54
C ASN A 65 0.75 -19.36 -0.94
N LEU A 66 1.07 -18.40 -0.08
CA LEU A 66 0.78 -16.99 -0.28
C LEU A 66 1.46 -16.47 -1.56
N ARG A 67 0.66 -15.85 -2.43
CA ARG A 67 1.08 -15.19 -3.67
C ARG A 67 0.91 -13.68 -3.58
N TRP A 68 -0.16 -13.21 -2.95
CA TRP A 68 -0.44 -11.79 -2.78
C TRP A 68 -0.74 -11.48 -1.32
N LEU A 69 -0.02 -10.51 -0.76
CA LEU A 69 -0.25 -9.95 0.57
C LEU A 69 -0.44 -8.45 0.47
N ILE A 70 -1.63 -7.98 0.84
CA ILE A 70 -2.03 -6.58 0.77
C ILE A 70 -2.28 -6.08 2.18
N LEU A 71 -1.37 -5.30 2.72
CA LEU A 71 -1.41 -4.69 4.05
C LEU A 71 -1.24 -3.16 3.97
N THR A 72 -1.57 -2.57 2.82
CA THR A 72 -1.54 -1.12 2.59
C THR A 72 -2.38 -0.38 3.62
N ASP A 73 -1.91 0.78 4.08
CA ASP A 73 -2.61 1.66 5.02
C ASP A 73 -2.93 0.95 6.35
N ASN A 74 -1.86 0.67 7.09
CA ASN A 74 -1.88 0.08 8.42
C ASN A 74 -0.84 0.78 9.34
N GLN A 75 -0.48 0.16 10.45
CA GLN A 75 0.45 0.71 11.44
C GLN A 75 1.63 -0.25 11.69
N ILE A 76 2.01 -1.06 10.71
CA ILE A 76 3.02 -2.11 10.82
C ILE A 76 4.40 -1.47 10.91
N ALA A 77 5.13 -1.76 11.97
CA ALA A 77 6.50 -1.27 12.18
C ALA A 77 7.57 -2.29 11.75
N GLU A 78 7.22 -3.57 11.73
CA GLU A 78 8.13 -4.67 11.38
C GLU A 78 7.37 -5.84 10.74
N LEU A 79 8.07 -6.63 9.95
CA LEU A 79 7.60 -7.91 9.43
C LEU A 79 8.41 -9.04 10.09
N PRO A 80 7.79 -10.21 10.34
CA PRO A 80 8.51 -11.36 10.86
C PRO A 80 9.45 -11.94 9.79
N PRO A 81 10.64 -12.45 10.17
CA PRO A 81 11.59 -13.07 9.23
C PRO A 81 10.99 -14.26 8.48
N GLU A 82 9.97 -14.90 9.04
CA GLU A 82 9.22 -15.99 8.42
C GLU A 82 8.54 -15.61 7.10
N ILE A 83 8.41 -14.33 6.78
CA ILE A 83 7.95 -13.89 5.45
C ILE A 83 8.83 -14.47 4.33
N GLY A 84 10.12 -14.72 4.61
CA GLY A 84 11.05 -15.38 3.69
C GLY A 84 10.67 -16.83 3.33
N ARG A 85 9.78 -17.46 4.09
CA ARG A 85 9.22 -18.80 3.76
C ARG A 85 8.13 -18.73 2.70
N CYS A 86 7.60 -17.54 2.41
CA CYS A 86 6.60 -17.33 1.37
C CYS A 86 7.25 -17.27 -0.02
N THR A 87 7.95 -18.33 -0.43
CA THR A 87 8.72 -18.38 -1.69
C THR A 87 7.86 -18.29 -2.96
N ARG A 88 6.52 -18.37 -2.83
CA ARG A 88 5.56 -18.17 -3.92
C ARG A 88 5.05 -16.72 -4.01
N LEU A 89 5.47 -15.85 -3.10
CA LEU A 89 5.01 -14.46 -3.05
C LEU A 89 5.39 -13.71 -4.33
N GLN A 90 4.40 -13.12 -4.99
CA GLN A 90 4.51 -12.36 -6.22
C GLN A 90 4.23 -10.87 -6.00
N LYS A 91 3.26 -10.55 -5.13
CA LYS A 91 2.88 -9.16 -4.86
C LYS A 91 2.82 -8.91 -3.37
N LEU A 92 3.57 -7.91 -2.91
CA LEU A 92 3.59 -7.45 -1.54
C LEU A 92 3.31 -5.94 -1.49
N MET A 93 2.20 -5.58 -0.87
CA MET A 93 1.73 -4.20 -0.81
C MET A 93 1.70 -3.74 0.65
N LEU A 94 2.67 -2.91 1.02
CA LEU A 94 2.93 -2.41 2.38
C LEU A 94 2.94 -0.88 2.46
N ALA A 95 2.49 -0.19 1.40
CA ALA A 95 2.47 1.27 1.39
C ALA A 95 1.64 1.82 2.57
N GLY A 96 2.05 2.97 3.13
CA GLY A 96 1.33 3.59 4.24
C GLY A 96 1.43 2.82 5.55
N ASN A 97 2.62 2.40 5.91
CA ASN A 97 2.93 1.75 7.18
C ASN A 97 4.06 2.49 7.94
N GLN A 98 4.68 1.86 8.90
CA GLN A 98 5.73 2.44 9.75
C GLN A 98 7.05 1.66 9.66
N LEU A 99 7.24 0.89 8.58
CA LEU A 99 8.40 0.03 8.38
C LEU A 99 9.68 0.86 8.23
N LYS A 100 10.74 0.44 8.91
CA LYS A 100 12.09 1.00 8.80
C LYS A 100 13.04 0.08 8.06
N VAL A 101 12.74 -1.21 8.03
CA VAL A 101 13.57 -2.26 7.43
C VAL A 101 12.68 -3.38 6.90
N LEU A 102 13.15 -4.07 5.87
CA LEU A 102 12.60 -5.36 5.44
C LEU A 102 13.50 -6.48 5.96
N PRO A 103 12.93 -7.60 6.45
CA PRO A 103 13.71 -8.75 6.87
C PRO A 103 14.63 -9.24 5.73
N PRO A 104 15.92 -9.52 5.97
CA PRO A 104 16.83 -10.01 4.94
C PRO A 104 16.39 -11.37 4.37
N GLU A 105 15.63 -12.16 5.12
CA GLU A 105 15.03 -13.42 4.67
C GLU A 105 14.10 -13.26 3.48
N MET A 106 13.58 -12.06 3.24
CA MET A 106 12.79 -11.75 2.04
C MET A 106 13.60 -11.91 0.74
N ALA A 107 14.93 -11.94 0.79
CA ALA A 107 15.74 -12.32 -0.37
C ALA A 107 15.38 -13.72 -0.92
N ASN A 108 14.78 -14.59 -0.10
CA ASN A 108 14.27 -15.90 -0.52
C ASN A 108 12.95 -15.81 -1.32
N CYS A 109 12.28 -14.65 -1.33
CA CYS A 109 11.07 -14.44 -2.11
C CYS A 109 11.39 -14.18 -3.59
N THR A 110 12.10 -15.08 -4.24
CA THR A 110 12.64 -14.94 -5.61
C THR A 110 11.56 -14.80 -6.70
N ARG A 111 10.29 -15.02 -6.37
CA ARG A 111 9.15 -14.81 -7.26
C ARG A 111 8.48 -13.45 -7.10
N LEU A 112 9.01 -12.59 -6.23
CA LEU A 112 8.43 -11.26 -6.00
C LEU A 112 8.58 -10.40 -7.27
N GLU A 113 7.46 -9.97 -7.82
CA GLU A 113 7.34 -9.18 -9.06
C GLU A 113 6.96 -7.73 -8.74
N LEU A 114 6.16 -7.53 -7.69
CA LEU A 114 5.67 -6.21 -7.29
C LEU A 114 5.86 -6.00 -5.80
N LEU A 115 6.56 -4.93 -5.43
CA LEU A 115 6.72 -4.46 -4.06
C LEU A 115 6.31 -3.00 -3.94
N ARG A 116 5.36 -2.70 -3.04
CA ARG A 116 4.96 -1.34 -2.69
C ARG A 116 5.28 -1.06 -1.24
N ILE A 117 6.28 -0.21 -1.00
CA ILE A 117 6.75 0.23 0.31
C ILE A 117 6.73 1.76 0.45
N ALA A 118 6.00 2.44 -0.43
CA ALA A 118 5.83 3.88 -0.38
C ALA A 118 5.23 4.35 0.95
N ALA A 119 5.52 5.59 1.34
CA ALA A 119 5.02 6.20 2.58
C ALA A 119 5.24 5.30 3.82
N ASN A 120 6.48 4.91 4.02
CA ASN A 120 6.99 4.22 5.20
C ASN A 120 8.12 5.04 5.84
N ARG A 121 8.97 4.43 6.64
CA ARG A 121 10.06 5.10 7.40
C ARG A 121 11.43 4.54 7.05
N PHE A 122 11.63 4.03 5.84
CA PHE A 122 12.90 3.47 5.39
C PHE A 122 13.97 4.57 5.29
N PRO A 123 15.13 4.41 5.97
CA PRO A 123 16.27 5.31 5.82
C PRO A 123 17.09 5.01 4.55
N ALA A 124 16.98 3.79 4.01
CA ALA A 124 17.63 3.32 2.78
C ALA A 124 16.89 2.09 2.24
N LEU A 125 17.09 1.76 0.97
CA LEU A 125 16.67 0.48 0.41
C LEU A 125 17.70 -0.60 0.76
N PRO A 126 17.28 -1.84 1.11
CA PRO A 126 18.20 -2.95 1.30
C PRO A 126 18.92 -3.31 -0.01
N GLU A 127 20.24 -3.55 0.03
CA GLU A 127 21.01 -3.88 -1.17
C GLU A 127 20.50 -5.15 -1.89
N TRP A 128 20.12 -6.17 -1.11
CA TRP A 128 19.59 -7.42 -1.68
C TRP A 128 18.31 -7.25 -2.49
N LEU A 129 17.55 -6.18 -2.25
CA LEU A 129 16.27 -5.94 -2.91
C LEU A 129 16.43 -5.84 -4.45
N LEU A 130 17.47 -5.16 -4.90
CA LEU A 130 17.74 -4.97 -6.33
C LEU A 130 18.30 -6.24 -7.01
N SER A 131 18.68 -7.25 -6.21
CA SER A 131 19.12 -8.56 -6.70
C SER A 131 17.98 -9.56 -6.89
N LEU A 132 16.74 -9.19 -6.56
CA LEU A 132 15.59 -10.08 -6.78
C LEU A 132 15.32 -10.27 -8.27
N PRO A 133 15.33 -11.53 -8.79
CA PRO A 133 15.40 -11.81 -10.23
C PRO A 133 14.13 -11.45 -11.00
N ARG A 134 12.99 -11.25 -10.32
CA ARG A 134 11.69 -10.98 -10.94
C ARG A 134 11.08 -9.65 -10.54
N LEU A 135 11.73 -8.88 -9.66
CA LEU A 135 11.19 -7.61 -9.21
C LEU A 135 11.16 -6.62 -10.38
N SER A 136 9.97 -6.36 -10.90
CA SER A 136 9.72 -5.48 -12.06
C SER A 136 8.98 -4.19 -11.69
N TRP A 137 8.36 -4.15 -10.49
CA TRP A 137 7.66 -2.98 -9.99
C TRP A 137 8.04 -2.70 -8.54
N LEU A 138 8.67 -1.55 -8.30
CA LEU A 138 9.04 -1.06 -6.96
C LEU A 138 8.51 0.35 -6.76
N ALA A 139 7.54 0.51 -5.83
CA ALA A 139 7.05 1.82 -5.40
C ALA A 139 7.56 2.13 -3.99
N TYR A 140 8.33 3.22 -3.84
CA TYR A 140 9.04 3.57 -2.61
C TYR A 140 8.98 5.06 -2.23
N ALA A 141 8.26 5.90 -2.98
CA ALA A 141 8.15 7.33 -2.70
C ALA A 141 7.63 7.64 -1.28
N GLY A 142 7.93 8.82 -0.77
CA GLY A 142 7.48 9.24 0.57
C GLY A 142 8.20 8.55 1.72
N ASN A 143 9.38 7.97 1.50
CA ASN A 143 10.28 7.47 2.55
C ASN A 143 11.36 8.50 2.89
N PRO A 144 11.96 8.47 4.10
CA PRO A 144 13.01 9.41 4.49
C PRO A 144 14.17 9.52 3.50
N PHE A 145 14.61 8.42 2.89
CA PHE A 145 15.71 8.44 1.91
C PHE A 145 15.35 9.15 0.59
N CYS A 146 14.06 9.37 0.30
CA CYS A 146 13.61 10.06 -0.91
C CYS A 146 13.61 11.59 -0.75
N GLN A 147 13.59 12.11 0.49
CA GLN A 147 13.32 13.52 0.78
C GLN A 147 14.29 14.49 0.06
N SER A 148 15.59 14.19 0.03
CA SER A 148 16.56 15.05 -0.64
C SER A 148 16.35 15.10 -2.15
N ALA A 149 16.01 13.97 -2.77
CA ALA A 149 15.72 13.88 -4.20
C ALA A 149 14.39 14.56 -4.55
N GLU A 150 13.37 14.39 -3.72
CA GLU A 150 12.05 15.01 -3.88
C GLU A 150 12.16 16.53 -3.76
N LEU A 151 12.87 17.06 -2.75
CA LEU A 151 13.11 18.51 -2.57
C LEU A 151 13.89 19.09 -3.74
N SER A 152 14.92 18.38 -4.25
CA SER A 152 15.70 18.85 -5.40
C SER A 152 14.88 18.85 -6.69
N THR A 153 13.94 17.94 -6.84
CA THR A 153 13.03 17.88 -7.99
C THR A 153 11.97 18.96 -7.90
N GLN A 154 11.41 19.22 -6.72
CA GLN A 154 10.49 20.33 -6.51
C GLN A 154 11.14 21.69 -6.78
N ALA A 155 12.38 21.89 -6.34
CA ALA A 155 13.13 23.12 -6.60
C ALA A 155 13.46 23.34 -8.09
N LYS A 156 13.54 22.27 -8.89
CA LYS A 156 13.77 22.29 -10.34
C LYS A 156 12.46 22.24 -11.15
N SER A 157 11.33 22.01 -10.49
CA SER A 157 10.05 21.91 -11.17
C SER A 157 9.63 23.28 -11.68
N THR A 158 9.37 23.38 -12.98
CA THR A 158 8.73 24.53 -13.63
C THR A 158 7.22 24.56 -13.40
N VAL A 159 6.69 23.67 -12.55
CA VAL A 159 5.27 23.58 -12.23
C VAL A 159 4.89 24.78 -11.36
N SER A 160 3.96 25.58 -11.84
CA SER A 160 3.44 26.72 -11.12
C SER A 160 2.61 26.25 -9.92
N HIS A 161 2.92 26.81 -8.74
CA HIS A 161 2.09 26.59 -7.57
C HIS A 161 0.87 27.52 -7.63
N ILE A 162 -0.34 26.95 -7.64
CA ILE A 162 -1.60 27.70 -7.66
C ILE A 162 -2.16 27.72 -6.23
N PRO A 163 -2.31 28.87 -5.58
CA PRO A 163 -2.97 28.98 -4.30
C PRO A 163 -4.40 28.45 -4.38
N TRP A 164 -4.84 27.72 -3.35
CA TRP A 164 -6.20 27.16 -3.33
C TRP A 164 -7.29 28.23 -3.48
N ASN A 165 -7.08 29.41 -2.90
CA ASN A 165 -8.03 30.52 -2.96
C ASN A 165 -8.19 31.09 -4.37
N ASP A 166 -7.25 30.83 -5.28
CA ASP A 166 -7.31 31.26 -6.67
C ASP A 166 -8.07 30.26 -7.54
N LEU A 167 -8.54 29.13 -6.97
CA LEU A 167 -9.26 28.09 -7.68
C LEU A 167 -10.76 28.16 -7.38
N GLN A 168 -11.58 28.30 -8.41
CA GLN A 168 -13.01 28.16 -8.31
C GLN A 168 -13.44 26.79 -8.81
N VAL A 169 -13.72 25.86 -7.88
CA VAL A 169 -14.13 24.51 -8.21
C VAL A 169 -15.56 24.52 -8.77
N ARG A 170 -15.75 23.85 -9.90
CA ARG A 170 -17.03 23.73 -10.61
C ARG A 170 -17.58 22.31 -10.48
N HIS A 171 -18.05 21.71 -11.56
CA HIS A 171 -18.63 20.38 -11.58
C HIS A 171 -17.58 19.27 -11.68
N GLN A 172 -17.96 18.08 -11.25
CA GLN A 172 -17.12 16.89 -11.36
C GLN A 172 -17.04 16.44 -12.82
N LEU A 173 -15.83 16.15 -13.29
CA LEU A 173 -15.53 15.61 -14.63
C LEU A 173 -15.42 14.09 -14.62
N GLY A 174 -14.95 13.52 -13.51
CA GLY A 174 -14.77 12.07 -13.39
C GLY A 174 -14.26 11.67 -12.02
N GLU A 175 -14.24 10.36 -11.79
CA GLU A 175 -13.77 9.76 -10.55
C GLU A 175 -13.02 8.48 -10.83
N GLY A 176 -11.88 8.31 -10.15
CA GLY A 176 -11.06 7.11 -10.25
C GLY A 176 -10.65 6.60 -8.87
N ALA A 177 -9.84 5.53 -8.86
CA ALA A 177 -9.36 4.91 -7.63
C ALA A 177 -8.56 5.88 -6.74
N SER A 178 -7.81 6.81 -7.35
CA SER A 178 -6.90 7.73 -6.64
C SER A 178 -7.51 9.09 -6.32
N GLY A 179 -8.68 9.44 -6.87
CA GLY A 179 -9.25 10.77 -6.64
C GLY A 179 -10.43 11.10 -7.52
N VAL A 180 -10.97 12.30 -7.29
CA VAL A 180 -12.05 12.91 -8.05
C VAL A 180 -11.47 14.05 -8.88
N ILE A 181 -11.83 14.12 -10.16
CA ILE A 181 -11.41 15.21 -11.07
C ILE A 181 -12.55 16.17 -11.25
N HIS A 182 -12.30 17.44 -11.00
CA HIS A 182 -13.24 18.53 -11.19
C HIS A 182 -12.80 19.45 -12.31
N HIS A 183 -13.74 20.02 -13.04
CA HIS A 183 -13.53 21.28 -13.75
C HIS A 183 -13.36 22.37 -12.70
N ALA A 184 -12.33 23.20 -12.84
CA ALA A 184 -12.12 24.37 -12.00
C ALA A 184 -11.65 25.54 -12.88
N GLU A 185 -11.81 26.75 -12.37
CA GLU A 185 -11.28 27.97 -12.99
C GLU A 185 -10.19 28.54 -12.08
N TRP A 186 -9.01 28.72 -12.66
CA TRP A 186 -7.93 29.44 -12.00
C TRP A 186 -8.11 30.94 -12.25
N GLN A 187 -8.35 31.69 -11.19
CA GLN A 187 -8.52 33.13 -11.25
C GLN A 187 -7.16 33.81 -11.39
N ARG A 188 -6.87 34.32 -12.57
CA ARG A 188 -5.63 35.03 -12.90
C ARG A 188 -5.91 36.51 -13.18
N ALA A 189 -4.85 37.34 -13.16
CA ALA A 189 -4.96 38.77 -13.46
C ALA A 189 -5.41 39.04 -14.91
N ASP A 190 -5.11 38.13 -15.82
CA ASP A 190 -5.45 38.17 -17.25
C ASP A 190 -6.81 37.51 -17.57
N GLY A 191 -7.52 37.03 -16.55
CA GLY A 191 -8.82 36.38 -16.65
C GLY A 191 -8.83 34.93 -16.17
N PRO A 192 -10.02 34.34 -15.97
CA PRO A 192 -10.15 32.97 -15.49
C PRO A 192 -9.67 31.98 -16.55
N GLN A 193 -8.83 31.04 -16.13
CA GLN A 193 -8.32 29.96 -16.97
C GLN A 193 -8.94 28.62 -16.55
N PRO A 194 -9.56 27.84 -17.48
CA PRO A 194 -10.08 26.52 -17.16
C PRO A 194 -8.93 25.53 -16.87
N VAL A 195 -9.08 24.76 -15.78
CA VAL A 195 -8.12 23.75 -15.34
C VAL A 195 -8.83 22.48 -14.89
N ALA A 196 -8.14 21.36 -14.95
CA ALA A 196 -8.60 20.11 -14.35
C ALA A 196 -7.97 19.97 -12.95
N LEU A 197 -8.81 20.00 -11.91
CA LEU A 197 -8.39 19.84 -10.52
C LEU A 197 -8.63 18.41 -10.07
N LYS A 198 -7.56 17.69 -9.67
CA LYS A 198 -7.67 16.37 -9.09
C LYS A 198 -7.58 16.45 -7.57
N LEU A 199 -8.66 16.08 -6.90
CA LEU A 199 -8.71 15.89 -5.45
C LEU A 199 -8.45 14.43 -5.11
N PHE A 200 -7.36 14.17 -4.39
CA PHE A 200 -7.01 12.80 -3.98
C PHE A 200 -7.91 12.31 -2.85
N LYS A 201 -8.33 11.03 -2.89
CA LYS A 201 -9.22 10.38 -1.91
C LYS A 201 -8.51 9.96 -0.61
N GLY A 202 -7.43 10.57 -0.27
CA GLY A 202 -6.67 10.30 0.94
C GLY A 202 -5.21 10.68 0.76
N ALA A 203 -4.45 10.61 1.84
CA ALA A 203 -3.04 10.94 1.84
C ALA A 203 -2.16 9.93 1.09
N LEU A 204 -2.72 8.76 0.71
CA LEU A 204 -1.99 7.66 0.09
C LEU A 204 -2.71 7.16 -1.15
N THR A 205 -2.06 7.26 -2.29
CA THR A 205 -2.43 6.50 -3.49
C THR A 205 -1.85 5.09 -3.39
N SER A 206 -2.32 4.17 -4.24
CA SER A 206 -1.78 2.79 -4.28
C SER A 206 -0.29 2.74 -4.66
N ASP A 207 0.26 3.82 -5.21
CA ASP A 207 1.63 3.91 -5.70
C ASP A 207 2.51 4.89 -4.88
N GLY A 208 2.00 5.37 -3.75
CA GLY A 208 2.59 6.43 -2.93
C GLY A 208 1.85 7.76 -3.08
N LEU A 209 2.44 8.82 -2.52
CA LEU A 209 1.90 10.19 -2.58
C LEU A 209 1.80 10.70 -4.01
#